data_9f5a7ea1a451157b2b2eadcd0b93291c
#
_entry.id   9f5a7ea1a451157b2b2eadcd0b93291c
#
_cell.length_a   1.000
_cell.length_b   1.000
_cell.length_c   1.000
_cell.angle_alpha   90.00
_cell.angle_beta   90.00
_cell.angle_gamma   90.00
#
_symmetry.space_group_name_H-M   'P 1'
#
loop_
_entity.id
_entity.type
_entity.pdbx_description
1 polymer ?
#
loop_
_entity_poly.entity_id
_entity_poly.type
_entity_poly.pdbx_seq_one_letter_code
_entity_poly.pdbx_strand_id
1 'polypeptide(L)'
;MNCNSSQFMHKKLKKPIKSIISIYALMLLIMAMIINFTSCCTYSFTGSSVPDHLQTIAIPIAEDRSGAGIPGLREALTQELIRQFIDDNSLQVTDRTKANAVVECTIISYTDAPSIVAAGENVEQRRVTVTVQVVYKDLVKRVNVFDKNFSNYGDYEPGTTENERILASEVAVNKISEDILLAVVSGW
;
A
#
# COMPACT_ATOMS: atom_id res chain seq x y z
N MET A 1 60.19 62.39 -26.87
CA MET A 1 60.59 61.00 -26.50
C MET A 1 59.88 60.65 -25.23
N ASN A 2 59.22 59.49 -25.18
CA ASN A 2 58.52 58.87 -24.04
C ASN A 2 57.09 59.26 -23.81
N CYS A 3 56.20 58.36 -24.22
CA CYS A 3 55.07 58.02 -23.42
C CYS A 3 54.40 56.74 -24.01
N ASN A 4 54.67 55.55 -23.46
CA ASN A 4 53.79 54.42 -23.76
C ASN A 4 54.09 53.22 -22.84
N SER A 5 54.19 53.43 -21.52
CA SER A 5 54.29 52.25 -20.61
C SER A 5 53.13 52.07 -19.62
N SER A 6 52.17 53.00 -19.58
CA SER A 6 51.04 52.90 -18.62
C SER A 6 49.83 52.14 -19.16
N GLN A 7 49.72 51.94 -20.47
CA GLN A 7 48.56 51.22 -21.06
C GLN A 7 48.68 49.67 -21.02
N PHE A 8 49.91 49.16 -20.79
CA PHE A 8 50.14 47.72 -20.89
C PHE A 8 49.82 46.96 -19.58
N MET A 9 49.81 47.66 -18.43
CA MET A 9 49.55 47.02 -17.12
C MET A 9 48.06 46.86 -16.83
N HIS A 10 47.18 47.70 -17.34
CA HIS A 10 45.73 47.60 -17.09
C HIS A 10 45.01 46.50 -17.87
N LYS A 11 45.59 45.96 -18.96
CA LYS A 11 44.96 44.90 -19.75
C LYS A 11 45.19 43.49 -19.23
N LYS A 12 46.25 43.24 -18.43
CA LYS A 12 46.58 41.91 -17.90
C LYS A 12 45.81 41.53 -16.64
N LEU A 13 45.29 42.49 -15.85
CA LEU A 13 44.55 42.21 -14.62
C LEU A 13 43.07 41.91 -14.81
N LYS A 14 42.46 42.25 -15.94
CA LYS A 14 41.02 42.03 -16.18
C LYS A 14 40.64 40.60 -16.60
N LYS A 15 41.59 39.79 -17.09
CA LYS A 15 41.33 38.41 -17.52
C LYS A 15 41.08 37.43 -16.36
N PRO A 16 41.85 37.43 -15.26
CA PRO A 16 41.63 36.49 -14.16
C PRO A 16 40.31 36.78 -13.39
N ILE A 17 39.94 38.06 -13.23
CA ILE A 17 38.71 38.46 -12.51
C ILE A 17 37.43 37.99 -13.27
N LYS A 18 37.44 38.11 -14.59
CA LYS A 18 36.31 37.61 -15.40
C LYS A 18 36.17 36.08 -15.35
N SER A 19 37.29 35.36 -15.30
CA SER A 19 37.30 33.90 -15.15
C SER A 19 36.78 33.47 -13.78
N ILE A 20 37.18 34.16 -12.71
CA ILE A 20 36.72 33.90 -11.34
C ILE A 20 35.19 34.16 -11.22
N ILE A 21 34.71 35.29 -11.76
CA ILE A 21 33.28 35.62 -11.77
C ILE A 21 32.49 34.58 -12.54
N SER A 22 33.03 34.10 -13.67
CA SER A 22 32.36 33.03 -14.47
C SER A 22 32.26 31.71 -13.72
N ILE A 23 33.27 31.33 -12.93
CA ILE A 23 33.28 30.12 -12.12
C ILE A 23 32.26 30.23 -10.98
N TYR A 24 32.20 31.39 -10.30
CA TYR A 24 31.17 31.61 -9.25
C TYR A 24 29.77 31.61 -9.82
N ALA A 25 29.53 32.20 -11.00
CA ALA A 25 28.23 32.18 -11.69
C ALA A 25 27.84 30.75 -12.07
N LEU A 26 28.76 29.92 -12.55
CA LEU A 26 28.53 28.51 -12.87
C LEU A 26 28.21 27.69 -11.60
N MET A 27 28.92 27.91 -10.50
CA MET A 27 28.66 27.27 -9.22
C MET A 27 27.26 27.61 -8.65
N LEU A 28 26.86 28.89 -8.73
CA LEU A 28 25.53 29.35 -8.34
C LEU A 28 24.43 28.71 -9.18
N LEU A 29 24.66 28.54 -10.47
CA LEU A 29 23.72 27.94 -11.41
C LEU A 29 23.55 26.43 -11.13
N ILE A 30 24.64 25.73 -10.81
CA ILE A 30 24.61 24.31 -10.40
C ILE A 30 23.90 24.17 -9.05
N MET A 31 24.16 25.06 -8.10
CA MET A 31 23.49 25.04 -6.79
C MET A 31 21.98 25.30 -6.91
N ALA A 32 21.56 26.23 -7.78
CA ALA A 32 20.15 26.49 -8.08
C ALA A 32 19.48 25.29 -8.76
N MET A 33 20.21 24.54 -9.58
CA MET A 33 19.71 23.33 -10.24
C MET A 33 19.50 22.18 -9.23
N ILE A 34 20.41 22.03 -8.26
CA ILE A 34 20.30 21.02 -7.19
C ILE A 34 19.08 21.27 -6.28
N ILE A 35 18.78 22.53 -5.97
CA ILE A 35 17.66 22.92 -5.11
C ILE A 35 16.31 22.55 -5.78
N ASN A 36 16.22 22.57 -7.10
CA ASN A 36 15.00 22.18 -7.84
C ASN A 36 14.79 20.65 -7.86
N PHE A 37 15.82 19.82 -7.66
CA PHE A 37 15.70 18.37 -7.60
C PHE A 37 15.23 17.84 -6.24
N THR A 38 15.25 18.64 -5.17
CA THR A 38 14.78 18.22 -3.85
C THR A 38 13.29 18.40 -3.62
N SER A 39 12.54 18.87 -4.63
CA SER A 39 11.08 18.85 -4.60
C SER A 39 10.59 17.42 -4.86
N CYS A 40 10.91 16.50 -3.95
CA CYS A 40 10.29 15.20 -3.87
C CYS A 40 8.84 15.43 -3.43
N CYS A 41 7.95 15.65 -4.40
CA CYS A 41 6.53 15.55 -4.17
C CYS A 41 6.28 14.13 -3.64
N THR A 42 5.91 14.02 -2.38
CA THR A 42 5.22 12.82 -1.88
C THR A 42 3.93 12.70 -2.68
N TYR A 43 4.00 11.96 -3.78
CA TYR A 43 2.82 11.62 -4.55
C TYR A 43 2.05 10.61 -3.70
N SER A 44 1.05 11.08 -2.97
CA SER A 44 0.02 10.22 -2.39
C SER A 44 -0.81 9.68 -3.57
N PHE A 45 -0.66 8.38 -3.83
CA PHE A 45 -1.40 7.68 -4.90
C PHE A 45 -2.88 7.43 -4.53
N THR A 46 -3.32 7.91 -3.39
CA THR A 46 -4.71 7.84 -2.92
C THR A 46 -5.53 8.93 -3.60
N GLY A 47 -5.91 8.68 -4.84
CA GLY A 47 -6.78 9.55 -5.64
C GLY A 47 -8.25 9.55 -5.20
N SER A 48 -8.57 8.95 -4.07
CA SER A 48 -9.87 9.05 -3.41
C SER A 48 -9.63 9.41 -1.96
N SER A 49 -10.06 10.59 -1.57
CA SER A 49 -9.92 11.05 -0.19
C SER A 49 -11.00 10.43 0.67
N VAL A 50 -10.59 9.67 1.68
CA VAL A 50 -11.49 9.32 2.78
C VAL A 50 -12.15 10.62 3.29
N PRO A 51 -13.47 10.66 3.48
CA PRO A 51 -14.15 11.84 3.97
C PRO A 51 -13.57 12.34 5.30
N ASP A 52 -13.39 13.63 5.46
CA ASP A 52 -12.73 14.27 6.63
C ASP A 52 -13.32 13.88 7.99
N HIS A 53 -14.57 13.44 8.03
CA HIS A 53 -15.24 13.00 9.26
C HIS A 53 -14.88 11.56 9.66
N LEU A 54 -14.23 10.78 8.79
CA LEU A 54 -13.77 9.42 9.04
C LEU A 54 -12.25 9.44 9.28
N GLN A 55 -11.85 9.42 10.52
CA GLN A 55 -10.43 9.40 10.92
C GLN A 55 -10.04 8.08 11.60
N THR A 56 -11.04 7.37 12.15
CA THR A 56 -10.81 6.15 12.93
C THR A 56 -11.70 5.03 12.46
N ILE A 57 -11.16 3.80 12.49
CA ILE A 57 -11.83 2.59 12.04
C ILE A 57 -11.72 1.50 13.10
N ALA A 58 -12.82 0.76 13.30
CA ALA A 58 -12.81 -0.46 14.11
C ALA A 58 -12.85 -1.68 13.19
N ILE A 59 -12.04 -2.68 13.52
CA ILE A 59 -11.97 -3.96 12.83
C ILE A 59 -12.20 -5.05 13.88
N PRO A 60 -13.45 -5.46 14.13
CA PRO A 60 -13.75 -6.56 15.03
C PRO A 60 -13.22 -7.89 14.48
N ILE A 61 -13.07 -8.89 15.35
CA ILE A 61 -12.67 -10.23 14.93
C ILE A 61 -13.67 -10.75 13.90
N ALA A 62 -13.16 -11.27 12.78
CA ALA A 62 -13.96 -11.82 11.71
C ALA A 62 -14.80 -13.01 12.19
N GLU A 63 -16.00 -13.16 11.64
CA GLU A 63 -16.81 -14.35 11.84
C GLU A 63 -16.46 -15.42 10.79
N ASP A 64 -16.49 -16.70 11.18
CA ASP A 64 -16.36 -17.81 10.22
C ASP A 64 -17.71 -18.54 10.09
N ARG A 65 -18.31 -18.43 8.94
CA ARG A 65 -19.53 -19.13 8.53
C ARG A 65 -19.30 -20.06 7.33
N SER A 66 -18.05 -20.29 6.94
CA SER A 66 -17.69 -21.17 5.82
C SER A 66 -18.01 -22.64 6.07
N GLY A 67 -18.10 -23.04 7.34
CA GLY A 67 -18.25 -24.44 7.74
C GLY A 67 -16.99 -25.28 7.56
N ALA A 68 -15.89 -24.72 7.08
CA ALA A 68 -14.64 -25.45 6.85
C ALA A 68 -13.86 -25.75 8.15
N GLY A 69 -14.09 -24.97 9.22
CA GLY A 69 -13.45 -25.17 10.51
C GLY A 69 -11.94 -25.03 10.49
N ILE A 70 -11.38 -24.16 9.65
CA ILE A 70 -9.92 -23.95 9.54
C ILE A 70 -9.43 -23.17 10.76
N PRO A 71 -8.59 -23.80 11.61
CA PRO A 71 -8.09 -23.15 12.81
C PRO A 71 -7.29 -21.88 12.48
N GLY A 72 -7.55 -20.79 13.20
CA GLY A 72 -6.81 -19.54 13.10
C GLY A 72 -7.13 -18.68 11.89
N LEU A 73 -7.99 -19.11 10.93
CA LEU A 73 -8.25 -18.37 9.69
C LEU A 73 -8.88 -16.99 9.94
N ARG A 74 -9.87 -16.90 10.84
CA ARG A 74 -10.52 -15.63 11.20
C ARG A 74 -9.60 -14.68 11.94
N GLU A 75 -8.74 -15.23 12.81
CA GLU A 75 -7.72 -14.47 13.52
C GLU A 75 -6.66 -13.93 12.54
N ALA A 76 -6.21 -14.77 11.59
CA ALA A 76 -5.28 -14.38 10.54
C ALA A 76 -5.85 -13.25 9.66
N LEU A 77 -7.11 -13.37 9.22
CA LEU A 77 -7.79 -12.33 8.44
C LEU A 77 -7.87 -11.01 9.23
N THR A 78 -8.25 -11.08 10.50
CA THR A 78 -8.40 -9.88 11.33
C THR A 78 -7.05 -9.19 11.58
N GLN A 79 -6.01 -9.96 11.90
CA GLN A 79 -4.66 -9.43 12.15
C GLN A 79 -4.06 -8.82 10.88
N GLU A 80 -4.26 -9.48 9.74
CA GLU A 80 -3.76 -8.99 8.47
C GLU A 80 -4.46 -7.68 8.04
N LEU A 81 -5.79 -7.58 8.22
CA LEU A 81 -6.52 -6.34 8.00
C LEU A 81 -6.01 -5.21 8.90
N ILE A 82 -5.86 -5.48 10.20
CA ILE A 82 -5.33 -4.47 11.14
C ILE A 82 -3.94 -4.02 10.71
N ARG A 83 -3.06 -4.94 10.31
CA ARG A 83 -1.72 -4.63 9.82
C ARG A 83 -1.77 -3.73 8.57
N GLN A 84 -2.59 -4.07 7.58
CA GLN A 84 -2.74 -3.31 6.34
C GLN A 84 -3.22 -1.87 6.62
N PHE A 85 -4.21 -1.67 7.49
CA PHE A 85 -4.70 -0.34 7.86
C PHE A 85 -3.68 0.48 8.66
N ILE A 86 -2.87 -0.16 9.52
CA ILE A 86 -1.79 0.51 10.24
C ILE A 86 -0.69 0.95 9.28
N ASP A 87 -0.31 0.09 8.33
CA ASP A 87 0.75 0.37 7.35
C ASP A 87 0.34 1.47 6.36
N ASP A 88 -0.94 1.47 5.93
CA ASP A 88 -1.49 2.50 5.03
C ASP A 88 -1.68 3.87 5.71
N ASN A 89 -1.99 3.86 7.02
CA ASN A 89 -2.17 5.06 7.86
C ASN A 89 -3.23 6.07 7.37
N SER A 90 -4.16 5.67 6.50
CA SER A 90 -5.29 6.52 6.07
C SER A 90 -6.35 6.66 7.15
N LEU A 91 -6.57 5.58 7.93
CA LEU A 91 -7.51 5.51 9.04
C LEU A 91 -6.82 4.90 10.27
N GLN A 92 -6.96 5.52 11.42
CA GLN A 92 -6.39 4.98 12.66
C GLN A 92 -7.26 3.84 13.20
N VAL A 93 -6.66 2.66 13.41
CA VAL A 93 -7.35 1.53 14.01
C VAL A 93 -7.60 1.78 15.49
N THR A 94 -8.85 1.60 15.93
CA THR A 94 -9.27 1.83 17.32
C THR A 94 -10.42 0.92 17.74
N ASP A 95 -10.80 0.98 19.01
CA ASP A 95 -11.96 0.26 19.53
C ASP A 95 -13.28 0.77 18.94
N ARG A 96 -14.25 -0.12 18.77
CA ARG A 96 -15.57 0.20 18.20
C ARG A 96 -16.28 1.36 18.89
N THR A 97 -16.05 1.57 20.19
CA THR A 97 -16.68 2.65 20.97
C THR A 97 -16.16 4.04 20.62
N LYS A 98 -14.98 4.12 20.00
CA LYS A 98 -14.31 5.38 19.63
C LYS A 98 -14.18 5.55 18.11
N ALA A 99 -14.58 4.55 17.33
CA ALA A 99 -14.43 4.54 15.90
C ALA A 99 -15.49 5.39 15.20
N ASN A 100 -15.08 6.07 14.13
CA ASN A 100 -15.97 6.77 13.21
C ASN A 100 -16.57 5.81 12.16
N ALA A 101 -15.86 4.71 11.86
CA ALA A 101 -16.30 3.69 10.92
C ALA A 101 -16.01 2.29 11.47
N VAL A 102 -16.66 1.27 10.89
CA VAL A 102 -16.41 -0.13 11.21
C VAL A 102 -16.42 -0.99 9.94
N VAL A 103 -15.47 -1.90 9.86
CA VAL A 103 -15.42 -2.97 8.84
C VAL A 103 -15.71 -4.28 9.52
N GLU A 104 -16.85 -4.89 9.20
CA GLU A 104 -17.27 -6.19 9.70
C GLU A 104 -17.03 -7.24 8.62
N CYS A 105 -16.21 -8.26 8.91
CA CYS A 105 -15.84 -9.31 7.99
C CYS A 105 -16.46 -10.65 8.40
N THR A 106 -17.01 -11.36 7.43
CA THR A 106 -17.55 -12.71 7.60
C THR A 106 -16.98 -13.62 6.52
N ILE A 107 -16.23 -14.65 6.89
CA ILE A 107 -15.77 -15.69 5.97
C ILE A 107 -16.98 -16.54 5.61
N ILE A 108 -17.41 -16.49 4.34
CA ILE A 108 -18.62 -17.18 3.87
C ILE A 108 -18.31 -18.45 3.09
N SER A 109 -17.09 -18.59 2.57
CA SER A 109 -16.66 -19.78 1.84
C SER A 109 -15.16 -20.01 1.97
N TYR A 110 -14.81 -21.29 2.09
CA TYR A 110 -13.44 -21.79 1.99
C TYR A 110 -13.50 -23.05 1.13
N THR A 111 -12.76 -23.08 0.02
CA THR A 111 -12.70 -24.22 -0.88
C THR A 111 -11.25 -24.60 -1.15
N ASP A 112 -10.98 -25.90 -1.21
CA ASP A 112 -9.71 -26.49 -1.58
C ASP A 112 -9.93 -27.46 -2.73
N ALA A 113 -9.46 -27.11 -3.93
CA ALA A 113 -9.72 -27.84 -5.16
C ALA A 113 -8.46 -27.97 -6.02
N PRO A 114 -8.37 -29.02 -6.89
CA PRO A 114 -7.35 -29.06 -7.91
C PRO A 114 -7.38 -27.82 -8.82
N SER A 115 -6.21 -27.21 -9.07
CA SER A 115 -6.08 -26.08 -9.99
C SER A 115 -5.38 -26.47 -11.29
N ILE A 116 -4.42 -27.41 -11.22
CA ILE A 116 -3.72 -27.98 -12.38
C ILE A 116 -3.76 -29.50 -12.27
N VAL A 117 -4.22 -30.14 -13.32
CA VAL A 117 -4.23 -31.60 -13.47
C VAL A 117 -3.37 -31.97 -14.67
N ALA A 118 -2.31 -32.75 -14.45
CA ALA A 118 -1.43 -33.23 -15.51
C ALA A 118 -2.06 -34.36 -16.30
N ALA A 119 -1.47 -34.67 -17.46
CA ALA A 119 -1.83 -35.84 -18.25
C ALA A 119 -1.61 -37.11 -17.42
N GLY A 120 -2.67 -37.91 -17.18
CA GLY A 120 -2.63 -39.10 -16.34
C GLY A 120 -3.34 -38.96 -15.00
N GLU A 121 -4.20 -37.92 -14.85
CA GLU A 121 -5.03 -37.65 -13.67
C GLU A 121 -4.24 -37.33 -12.39
N ASN A 122 -2.94 -37.01 -12.47
CA ASN A 122 -2.17 -36.55 -11.35
C ASN A 122 -2.44 -35.06 -11.10
N VAL A 123 -2.84 -34.69 -9.89
CA VAL A 123 -3.00 -33.30 -9.47
C VAL A 123 -1.60 -32.73 -9.20
N GLU A 124 -1.19 -31.76 -10.02
CA GLU A 124 0.11 -31.08 -9.85
C GLU A 124 0.02 -29.86 -8.94
N GLN A 125 -1.15 -29.24 -8.86
CA GLN A 125 -1.36 -28.06 -8.04
C GLN A 125 -2.77 -28.02 -7.48
N ARG A 126 -2.89 -27.57 -6.24
CA ARG A 126 -4.18 -27.32 -5.56
C ARG A 126 -4.31 -25.83 -5.25
N ARG A 127 -5.55 -25.41 -5.12
CA ARG A 127 -5.93 -24.04 -4.84
C ARG A 127 -6.85 -23.93 -3.65
N VAL A 128 -6.45 -23.13 -2.66
CA VAL A 128 -7.33 -22.68 -1.60
C VAL A 128 -7.95 -21.35 -2.05
N THR A 129 -9.27 -21.29 -2.07
CA THR A 129 -10.01 -20.05 -2.33
C THR A 129 -10.80 -19.66 -1.07
N VAL A 130 -10.63 -18.44 -0.62
CA VAL A 130 -11.36 -17.86 0.51
C VAL A 130 -12.26 -16.75 -0.01
N THR A 131 -13.51 -16.73 0.47
CA THR A 131 -14.46 -15.65 0.16
C THR A 131 -14.95 -15.02 1.45
N VAL A 132 -14.85 -13.70 1.53
CA VAL A 132 -15.22 -12.90 2.70
C VAL A 132 -16.28 -11.89 2.30
N GLN A 133 -17.39 -11.89 3.01
CA GLN A 133 -18.37 -10.81 2.96
C GLN A 133 -17.90 -9.69 3.88
N VAL A 134 -17.90 -8.47 3.37
CA VAL A 134 -17.46 -7.28 4.08
C VAL A 134 -18.53 -6.24 4.09
N VAL A 135 -18.91 -5.81 5.30
CA VAL A 135 -19.85 -4.72 5.51
C VAL A 135 -19.12 -3.54 6.09
N TYR A 136 -19.00 -2.46 5.33
CA TYR A 136 -18.40 -1.22 5.76
C TYR A 136 -19.47 -0.20 6.14
N LYS A 137 -19.40 0.31 7.38
CA LYS A 137 -20.38 1.23 7.95
C LYS A 137 -19.72 2.51 8.42
N ASP A 138 -20.32 3.63 8.05
CA ASP A 138 -20.06 4.94 8.65
C ASP A 138 -20.92 5.08 9.93
N LEU A 139 -20.27 5.11 11.08
CA LEU A 139 -20.93 5.20 12.38
C LEU A 139 -21.38 6.63 12.71
N VAL A 140 -20.75 7.64 12.09
CA VAL A 140 -21.11 9.06 12.27
C VAL A 140 -22.42 9.35 11.56
N LYS A 141 -22.53 8.99 10.29
CA LYS A 141 -23.73 9.15 9.48
C LYS A 141 -24.76 8.03 9.66
N ARG A 142 -24.36 6.93 10.31
CA ARG A 142 -25.18 5.73 10.54
C ARG A 142 -25.71 5.10 9.23
N VAL A 143 -24.85 5.01 8.23
CA VAL A 143 -25.16 4.40 6.93
C VAL A 143 -24.21 3.27 6.59
N ASN A 144 -24.68 2.27 5.85
CA ASN A 144 -23.82 1.29 5.21
C ASN A 144 -23.22 1.93 3.97
N VAL A 145 -21.90 1.96 3.90
CA VAL A 145 -21.17 2.48 2.72
C VAL A 145 -21.19 1.43 1.62
N PHE A 146 -20.86 0.17 1.97
CA PHE A 146 -21.01 -0.97 1.08
C PHE A 146 -21.20 -2.29 1.84
N ASP A 147 -21.74 -3.29 1.13
CA ASP A 147 -21.79 -4.70 1.48
C ASP A 147 -21.35 -5.48 0.25
N LYS A 148 -20.13 -6.04 0.27
CA LYS A 148 -19.49 -6.69 -0.89
C LYS A 148 -18.79 -7.97 -0.48
N ASN A 149 -18.69 -8.90 -1.45
CA ASN A 149 -17.89 -10.11 -1.31
C ASN A 149 -16.52 -9.91 -1.98
N PHE A 150 -15.47 -10.26 -1.26
CA PHE A 150 -14.10 -10.32 -1.75
C PHE A 150 -13.67 -11.78 -1.78
N SER A 151 -13.06 -12.21 -2.88
CA SER A 151 -12.61 -13.58 -3.06
C SER A 151 -11.22 -13.61 -3.66
N ASN A 152 -10.31 -14.33 -3.01
CA ASN A 152 -8.96 -14.48 -3.53
C ASN A 152 -8.42 -15.87 -3.18
N TYR A 153 -7.25 -16.22 -3.71
CA TYR A 153 -6.72 -17.58 -3.61
C TYR A 153 -5.21 -17.61 -3.37
N GLY A 154 -4.76 -18.74 -2.83
CA GLY A 154 -3.38 -19.18 -2.81
C GLY A 154 -3.26 -20.60 -3.36
N ASP A 155 -2.18 -20.87 -4.07
CA ASP A 155 -1.89 -22.17 -4.65
C ASP A 155 -0.82 -22.92 -3.83
N TYR A 156 -0.88 -24.25 -3.80
CA TYR A 156 0.11 -25.11 -3.16
C TYR A 156 0.22 -26.46 -3.88
N GLU A 157 1.33 -27.17 -3.66
CA GLU A 157 1.57 -28.49 -4.25
C GLU A 157 0.95 -29.61 -3.39
N PRO A 158 0.22 -30.57 -3.97
CA PRO A 158 -0.33 -31.70 -3.24
C PRO A 158 0.80 -32.64 -2.74
N GLY A 159 0.59 -33.24 -1.58
CA GLY A 159 1.57 -34.16 -0.98
C GLY A 159 2.57 -33.47 -0.05
N THR A 160 2.52 -32.17 0.06
CA THR A 160 3.23 -31.37 1.03
C THR A 160 2.48 -31.34 2.37
N THR A 161 3.12 -30.79 3.38
CA THR A 161 2.57 -30.79 4.73
C THR A 161 1.31 -29.91 4.85
N GLU A 162 0.49 -30.16 5.88
CA GLU A 162 -0.63 -29.28 6.30
C GLU A 162 -0.23 -27.79 6.33
N ASN A 163 1.04 -27.52 6.65
CA ASN A 163 1.58 -26.16 6.71
C ASN A 163 1.49 -25.41 5.37
N GLU A 164 1.66 -26.09 4.22
CA GLU A 164 1.58 -25.42 2.91
C GLU A 164 0.16 -25.01 2.54
N ARG A 165 -0.84 -25.79 2.94
CA ARG A 165 -2.22 -25.42 2.82
C ARG A 165 -2.55 -24.18 3.68
N ILE A 166 -1.98 -24.11 4.89
CA ILE A 166 -2.11 -22.95 5.77
C ILE A 166 -1.45 -21.73 5.12
N LEU A 167 -0.23 -21.85 4.60
CA LEU A 167 0.46 -20.77 3.89
C LEU A 167 -0.31 -20.30 2.66
N ALA A 168 -0.90 -21.21 1.89
CA ALA A 168 -1.78 -20.84 0.77
C ALA A 168 -3.01 -20.05 1.23
N SER A 169 -3.57 -20.41 2.40
CA SER A 169 -4.67 -19.67 3.02
C SER A 169 -4.24 -18.27 3.45
N GLU A 170 -3.04 -18.11 4.01
CA GLU A 170 -2.45 -16.83 4.39
C GLU A 170 -2.23 -15.93 3.16
N VAL A 171 -1.77 -16.49 2.04
CA VAL A 171 -1.64 -15.77 0.77
C VAL A 171 -2.99 -15.25 0.29
N ALA A 172 -4.04 -16.07 0.35
CA ALA A 172 -5.40 -15.66 0.00
C ALA A 172 -5.91 -14.54 0.91
N VAL A 173 -5.70 -14.66 2.23
CA VAL A 173 -6.08 -13.68 3.24
C VAL A 173 -5.36 -12.34 3.04
N ASN A 174 -4.06 -12.36 2.74
CA ASN A 174 -3.28 -11.15 2.48
C ASN A 174 -3.86 -10.37 1.29
N LYS A 175 -4.11 -11.05 0.16
CA LYS A 175 -4.71 -10.44 -1.03
C LYS A 175 -6.12 -9.89 -0.77
N ILE A 176 -6.96 -10.63 -0.02
CA ILE A 176 -8.30 -10.17 0.35
C ILE A 176 -8.21 -8.91 1.22
N SER A 177 -7.27 -8.88 2.18
CA SER A 177 -7.09 -7.74 3.08
C SER A 177 -6.65 -6.48 2.33
N GLU A 178 -5.78 -6.63 1.31
CA GLU A 178 -5.40 -5.54 0.41
C GLU A 178 -6.60 -5.04 -0.41
N ASP A 179 -7.40 -5.95 -1.00
CA ASP A 179 -8.60 -5.59 -1.76
C ASP A 179 -9.62 -4.86 -0.89
N ILE A 180 -9.80 -5.27 0.38
CA ILE A 180 -10.68 -4.62 1.35
C ILE A 180 -10.18 -3.22 1.69
N LEU A 181 -8.88 -3.07 2.00
CA LEU A 181 -8.27 -1.78 2.28
C LEU A 181 -8.51 -0.81 1.12
N LEU A 182 -8.19 -1.24 -0.10
CA LEU A 182 -8.40 -0.44 -1.31
C LEU A 182 -9.87 -0.04 -1.48
N ALA A 183 -10.82 -0.95 -1.24
CA ALA A 183 -12.24 -0.66 -1.34
C ALA A 183 -12.72 0.35 -0.29
N VAL A 184 -12.16 0.29 0.93
CA VAL A 184 -12.50 1.22 2.03
C VAL A 184 -11.92 2.61 1.77
N VAL A 185 -10.69 2.70 1.29
CA VAL A 185 -9.98 3.98 1.09
C VAL A 185 -10.37 4.66 -0.21
N SER A 186 -10.69 3.89 -1.28
CA SER A 186 -10.99 4.43 -2.63
C SER A 186 -12.48 4.42 -3.01
N GLY A 187 -13.34 3.87 -2.20
CA GLY A 187 -14.76 3.61 -2.52
C GLY A 187 -15.72 4.79 -2.34
N TRP A 188 -15.24 6.02 -2.23
CA TRP A 188 -16.03 7.25 -1.97
C TRP A 188 -16.42 7.98 -3.24
#